data_fc6ed677f847ba73672cd45052c430e4
#
_entry.id   fc6ed677f847ba73672cd45052c430e4
#
_cell.length_a   1.000
_cell.length_b   1.000
_cell.length_c   1.000
_cell.angle_alpha   90.00
_cell.angle_beta   90.00
_cell.angle_gamma   90.00
#
_symmetry.space_group_name_H-M   'P 1'
#
loop_
_entity.id
_entity.type
_entity.pdbx_description
1 polymer ?
#
loop_
_entity_poly.entity_id
_entity_poly.type
_entity_poly.pdbx_seq_one_letter_code
_entity_poly.pdbx_strand_id
1 'polypeptide(L)' 'MKIATWNINSVRLRIEQVLKFTNDQNIDLLCLQETKTEDQFFPSNDFLKIGMKYQYFRGEKSYNGVAIL' A
#
# COMPACT_ATOMS: atom_id res chain seq x y z
N MET A 1 -16.31 -7.22 -6.59
CA MET A 1 -15.02 -6.93 -5.90
C MET A 1 -14.01 -6.40 -6.91
N LYS A 2 -13.36 -5.31 -6.59
CA LYS A 2 -12.27 -4.78 -7.40
C LYS A 2 -10.93 -5.08 -6.74
N ILE A 3 -10.06 -5.71 -7.48
CA ILE A 3 -8.72 -6.08 -7.02
C ILE A 3 -7.70 -5.37 -7.91
N ALA A 4 -6.71 -4.72 -7.29
CA ALA A 4 -5.63 -4.09 -8.02
C ALA A 4 -4.29 -4.63 -7.55
N THR A 5 -3.35 -4.72 -8.47
CA THR A 5 -1.96 -5.05 -8.16
C THR A 5 -1.07 -3.98 -8.78
N TRP A 6 -0.08 -3.52 -8.03
CA TRP A 6 0.73 -2.38 -8.44
C TRP A 6 2.13 -2.49 -7.88
N ASN A 7 3.11 -2.50 -8.76
CA ASN A 7 4.49 -2.33 -8.34
C ASN A 7 4.69 -0.85 -8.03
N ILE A 8 4.60 -0.50 -6.75
CA ILE A 8 4.52 0.91 -6.34
C ILE A 8 5.87 1.63 -6.34
N ASN A 9 6.96 0.88 -6.32
CA ASN A 9 8.30 1.47 -6.31
C ASN A 9 8.42 2.56 -5.25
N SER A 10 8.34 2.16 -4.01
CA SER A 10 8.33 2.99 -2.80
C SER A 10 6.94 3.52 -2.44
N VAL A 11 6.29 2.84 -1.52
CA VAL A 11 4.94 3.21 -1.09
C VAL A 11 4.92 4.56 -0.37
N ARG A 12 5.97 4.87 0.39
CA ARG A 12 6.04 6.14 1.13
C ARG A 12 6.20 7.33 0.20
N LEU A 13 6.97 7.15 -0.86
CA LEU A 13 7.17 8.21 -1.85
C LEU A 13 5.90 8.50 -2.64
N ARG A 14 5.10 7.46 -2.88
CA ARG A 14 3.90 7.57 -3.73
C ARG A 14 2.60 7.48 -2.97
N ILE A 15 2.65 7.75 -1.65
CA ILE A 15 1.47 7.53 -0.79
C ILE A 15 0.25 8.33 -1.26
N GLU A 16 0.41 9.56 -1.68
CA GLU A 16 -0.73 10.37 -2.14
C GLU A 16 -1.37 9.77 -3.38
N GLN A 17 -0.54 9.32 -4.32
CA GLN A 17 -1.02 8.72 -5.57
C GLN A 17 -1.77 7.42 -5.31
N VAL A 18 -1.23 6.54 -4.45
CA VAL A 18 -1.86 5.25 -4.21
C VAL A 18 -3.16 5.40 -3.42
N LEU A 19 -3.21 6.33 -2.48
CA LEU A 19 -4.44 6.58 -1.72
C LEU A 19 -5.54 7.13 -2.64
N LYS A 20 -5.18 8.07 -3.49
CA LYS A 20 -6.14 8.65 -4.42
C LYS A 20 -6.68 7.60 -5.39
N PHE A 21 -5.81 6.81 -5.99
CA PHE A 21 -6.21 5.74 -6.89
C PHE A 21 -7.14 4.75 -6.21
N THR A 22 -6.75 4.28 -5.02
CA THR A 22 -7.51 3.29 -4.27
C THR A 22 -8.90 3.79 -3.93
N ASN A 23 -8.99 5.04 -3.49
CA ASN A 23 -10.27 5.64 -3.12
C ASN A 23 -11.13 5.94 -4.34
N ASP A 24 -10.56 6.55 -5.37
CA ASP A 24 -11.31 6.95 -6.56
C ASP A 24 -11.85 5.75 -7.33
N GLN A 25 -11.09 4.67 -7.37
CA GLN A 25 -11.48 3.45 -8.09
C GLN A 25 -12.24 2.46 -7.23
N ASN A 26 -12.48 2.77 -5.97
CA ASN A 26 -13.18 1.87 -5.03
C ASN A 26 -12.54 0.49 -4.98
N ILE A 27 -11.23 0.46 -4.80
CA ILE A 27 -10.49 -0.80 -4.75
C ILE A 27 -10.78 -1.51 -3.43
N ASP A 28 -11.18 -2.78 -3.52
CA ASP A 28 -11.48 -3.61 -2.35
C ASP A 28 -10.25 -4.32 -1.82
N LEU A 29 -9.38 -4.77 -2.72
CA LEU A 29 -8.15 -5.47 -2.37
C LEU A 29 -7.00 -4.89 -3.17
N LEU A 30 -5.98 -4.39 -2.48
CA LEU A 30 -4.83 -3.76 -3.10
C LEU A 30 -3.57 -4.57 -2.79
N CYS A 31 -2.89 -5.03 -3.82
CA CYS A 31 -1.63 -5.76 -3.69
C CYS A 31 -0.50 -4.89 -4.20
N LEU A 32 0.45 -4.59 -3.34
CA LEU A 32 1.59 -3.74 -3.67
C LEU A 32 2.88 -4.56 -3.65
N GLN A 33 3.75 -4.29 -4.61
CA GLN A 33 5.09 -4.86 -4.67
C GLN A 33 6.10 -3.71 -4.62
N GLU A 34 7.30 -4.02 -4.18
CA GLU A 34 8.38 -3.03 -4.01
C GLU A 34 7.97 -1.86 -3.15
N THR A 35 7.45 -2.16 -1.98
CA THR A 35 7.04 -1.13 -1.02
C THR A 35 8.25 -0.36 -0.48
N LYS A 36 9.41 -1.00 -0.45
CA LYS A 36 10.73 -0.39 -0.11
C LYS A 36 10.73 0.35 1.22
N THR A 37 10.04 -0.20 2.21
CA THR A 37 9.98 0.38 3.54
C THR A 37 9.99 -0.71 4.59
N GLU A 38 10.62 -0.43 5.73
CA GLU A 38 10.56 -1.31 6.88
C GLU A 38 9.14 -1.33 7.43
N ASP A 39 8.74 -2.44 8.05
CA ASP A 39 7.38 -2.62 8.55
C ASP A 39 6.98 -1.50 9.53
N GLN A 40 7.90 -1.07 10.39
CA GLN A 40 7.60 -0.02 11.37
C GLN A 40 7.29 1.33 10.73
N PHE A 41 7.71 1.54 9.49
CA PHE A 41 7.48 2.80 8.76
C PHE A 41 6.41 2.67 7.68
N PHE A 42 5.77 1.52 7.58
CA PHE A 42 4.69 1.35 6.61
C PHE A 42 3.56 2.33 6.95
N PRO A 43 3.01 3.05 5.96
CA PRO A 43 2.00 4.08 6.22
C PRO A 43 0.61 3.49 6.52
N SER A 44 0.51 2.67 7.55
CA SER A 44 -0.72 1.98 7.94
C SER A 44 -1.85 2.94 8.24
N ASN A 45 -1.57 4.03 8.94
CA ASN A 45 -2.61 4.98 9.32
C ASN A 45 -3.23 5.66 8.11
N ASP A 46 -2.43 5.94 7.08
CA ASP A 46 -2.94 6.56 5.86
C ASP A 46 -3.95 5.65 5.17
N PHE A 47 -3.64 4.34 5.10
CA PHE A 47 -4.56 3.37 4.53
C PHE A 47 -5.79 3.15 5.39
N LEU A 48 -5.65 3.21 6.72
CA LEU A 48 -6.81 3.12 7.62
C LEU A 48 -7.80 4.26 7.38
N LYS A 49 -7.30 5.45 7.08
CA LYS A 49 -8.15 6.62 6.84
C LYS A 49 -9.06 6.47 5.64
N ILE A 50 -8.69 5.64 4.68
CA ILE A 50 -9.53 5.35 3.52
C ILE A 50 -10.25 4.01 3.62
N GLY A 51 -10.31 3.44 4.82
CA GLY A 51 -11.10 2.24 5.10
C GLY A 51 -10.41 0.92 4.89
N MET A 52 -9.12 0.91 4.64
CA MET A 52 -8.34 -0.31 4.45
C MET A 52 -7.91 -0.86 5.81
N LYS A 53 -8.82 -1.54 6.49
CA LYS A 53 -8.62 -2.02 7.87
C LYS A 53 -7.72 -3.24 7.96
N TYR A 54 -7.78 -4.12 6.96
CA TYR A 54 -7.06 -5.39 6.98
C TYR A 54 -5.78 -5.22 6.18
N GLN A 55 -4.65 -5.21 6.89
CA GLN A 55 -3.37 -4.89 6.27
C GLN A 55 -2.33 -5.95 6.63
N TYR A 56 -1.70 -6.50 5.62
CA TYR A 56 -0.63 -7.48 5.76
C TYR A 56 0.54 -7.00 4.92
N PHE A 57 1.68 -6.75 5.56
CA PHE A 57 2.84 -6.24 4.85
C PHE A 57 4.12 -6.77 5.47
N ARG A 58 5.11 -6.90 4.62
CA ARG A 58 6.47 -7.26 5.03
C ARG A 58 7.44 -6.56 4.10
N GLY A 59 8.40 -5.86 4.69
CA GLY A 59 9.37 -5.12 3.90
C GLY A 59 10.68 -4.90 4.61
N GLU A 60 11.61 -4.35 3.85
CA GLU A 60 12.93 -3.98 4.35
C GLU A 60 13.30 -2.61 3.80
N LYS A 61 14.33 -2.01 4.39
CA LYS A 61 14.75 -0.67 4.02
C LYS A 61 15.23 -0.63 2.57
N SER A 62 14.64 0.27 1.78
CA SER A 62 15.08 0.65 0.43
C SER A 62 14.93 -0.42 -0.66
N TYR A 63 14.59 -1.65 -0.33
CA TYR A 63 14.50 -2.76 -1.29
C TYR A 63 13.25 -3.60 -1.03
N ASN A 64 12.74 -4.22 -2.10
CA ASN A 64 11.69 -5.24 -2.02
C ASN A 64 10.45 -4.79 -1.23
N GLY A 65 9.76 -5.73 -0.63
CA GLY A 65 8.58 -5.47 0.17
C GLY A 65 7.29 -5.71 -0.57
N VAL A 66 6.32 -6.28 0.16
CA VAL A 66 5.00 -6.57 -0.37
C VAL A 66 3.95 -6.14 0.64
N ALA A 67 2.77 -5.81 0.15
CA ALA A 67 1.63 -5.50 1.00
C ALA A 67 0.34 -5.97 0.36
N ILE A 68 -0.57 -6.42 1.20
CA ILE A 68 -1.94 -6.75 0.82
C ILE A 68 -2.87 -5.99 1.75
N LEU A 69 -3.71 -5.16 1.17
CA LEU A 69 -4.57 -4.26 1.92
C LEU A 69 -6.04 -4.42 1.55
#